data_a83b36a1336e91cac43b0ee973814d0c
#
_entry.id   a83b36a1336e91cac43b0ee973814d0c
#
_cell.length_a   1.000
_cell.length_b   1.000
_cell.length_c   1.000
_cell.angle_alpha   90.00
_cell.angle_beta   90.00
_cell.angle_gamma   90.00
#
_symmetry.space_group_name_H-M   'P 1'
#
loop_
_entity.id
_entity.type
_entity.pdbx_description
1 polymer ?
#
loop_
_entity_poly.entity_id
_entity_poly.type
_entity_poly.pdbx_seq_one_letter_code
_entity_poly.pdbx_strand_id
1 'polypeptide(L)'
;ATYIDIDVEIAPEVQIEANVTLKGQTKIGAETVLTNGTYVVDSTIGAGAVITNSMIEESSVADGVTVGPYAHIRPNSSLGAQVHIGNFVEVKGSSIGENTKAGHLTYIGNCEVGSNVNFGAGTITVNYDGKNKYKTVIGD
;
A
#
# COMPACT_ATOMS: atom_id res chain seq x y z
N ALA A 1 -2.04 19.75 -11.11
CA ALA A 1 -2.71 20.25 -9.91
C ALA A 1 -2.77 19.16 -8.85
N THR A 2 -2.86 19.54 -7.61
CA THR A 2 -3.05 18.63 -6.48
C THR A 2 -4.47 18.79 -5.97
N TYR A 3 -5.15 17.67 -5.72
CA TYR A 3 -6.52 17.66 -5.24
C TYR A 3 -6.60 17.01 -3.86
N ILE A 4 -7.19 17.71 -2.90
CA ILE A 4 -7.35 17.20 -1.53
C ILE A 4 -8.78 17.45 -1.07
N ASP A 5 -9.51 16.38 -0.75
CA ASP A 5 -10.87 16.48 -0.19
C ASP A 5 -10.84 17.14 1.20
N ILE A 6 -11.93 17.81 1.55
CA ILE A 6 -12.02 18.58 2.80
C ILE A 6 -11.85 17.73 4.05
N ASP A 7 -12.22 16.46 4.01
CA ASP A 7 -12.15 15.57 5.17
C ASP A 7 -10.80 14.88 5.37
N VAL A 8 -9.83 15.13 4.47
CA VAL A 8 -8.50 14.55 4.58
C VAL A 8 -7.73 15.22 5.72
N GLU A 9 -7.12 14.41 6.58
CA GLU A 9 -6.29 14.89 7.68
C GLU A 9 -4.82 14.70 7.34
N ILE A 10 -4.03 15.76 7.45
CA ILE A 10 -2.60 15.74 7.10
C ILE A 10 -1.82 16.21 8.32
N ALA A 11 -0.94 15.34 8.82
CA ALA A 11 -0.07 15.63 9.96
C ALA A 11 1.08 16.58 9.56
N PRO A 12 1.86 17.09 10.54
CA PRO A 12 2.98 18.00 10.24
C PRO A 12 4.07 17.35 9.39
N GLU A 13 4.77 18.21 8.64
CA GLU A 13 5.95 17.85 7.86
C GLU A 13 5.69 16.86 6.72
N VAL A 14 4.45 16.72 6.28
CA VAL A 14 4.10 15.93 5.10
C VAL A 14 4.50 16.69 3.84
N GLN A 15 5.15 16.02 2.91
CA GLN A 15 5.52 16.59 1.61
C GLN A 15 4.61 16.03 0.54
N ILE A 16 3.94 16.90 -0.19
CA ILE A 16 2.99 16.53 -1.24
C ILE A 16 3.43 17.17 -2.55
N GLU A 17 3.79 16.35 -3.52
CA GLU A 17 4.19 16.85 -4.84
C GLU A 17 2.97 17.19 -5.71
N ALA A 18 3.21 17.69 -6.90
CA ALA A 18 2.15 17.98 -7.86
C ALA A 18 1.41 16.70 -8.30
N ASN A 19 0.17 16.87 -8.74
CA ASN A 19 -0.65 15.79 -9.27
C ASN A 19 -0.91 14.65 -8.28
N VAL A 20 -0.96 14.96 -7.00
CA VAL A 20 -1.39 14.05 -5.95
C VAL A 20 -2.89 14.23 -5.72
N THR A 21 -3.60 13.14 -5.53
CA THR A 21 -5.03 13.15 -5.22
C THR A 21 -5.27 12.42 -3.91
N LEU A 22 -5.88 13.12 -2.95
CA LEU A 22 -6.24 12.55 -1.65
C LEU A 22 -7.75 12.71 -1.47
N LYS A 23 -8.47 11.59 -1.31
CA LYS A 23 -9.93 11.60 -1.25
C LYS A 23 -10.49 10.90 -0.03
N GLY A 24 -11.70 11.28 0.31
CA GLY A 24 -12.51 10.63 1.33
C GLY A 24 -11.95 10.76 2.73
N GLN A 25 -12.10 9.72 3.51
CA GLN A 25 -11.63 9.65 4.89
C GLN A 25 -10.19 9.16 4.93
N THR A 26 -9.27 10.00 4.45
CA THR A 26 -7.84 9.68 4.36
C THR A 26 -7.07 10.44 5.42
N LYS A 27 -6.12 9.77 6.07
CA LYS A 27 -5.23 10.36 7.07
C LYS A 27 -3.79 10.10 6.67
N ILE A 28 -2.98 11.14 6.64
CA ILE A 28 -1.56 11.06 6.29
C ILE A 28 -0.72 11.38 7.53
N GLY A 29 0.09 10.44 7.96
CA GLY A 29 0.96 10.58 9.13
C GLY A 29 2.13 11.52 8.90
N ALA A 30 2.74 11.99 9.99
CA ALA A 30 3.80 12.98 9.95
C ALA A 30 5.00 12.53 9.10
N GLU A 31 5.65 13.47 8.44
CA GLU A 31 6.89 13.26 7.68
C GLU A 31 6.76 12.31 6.49
N THR A 32 5.54 11.99 6.09
CA THR A 32 5.27 11.17 4.91
C THR A 32 5.50 11.96 3.64
N VAL A 33 6.01 11.31 2.61
CA VAL A 33 6.24 11.90 1.29
C VAL A 33 5.32 11.24 0.27
N LEU A 34 4.52 12.07 -0.41
CA LEU A 34 3.64 11.62 -1.49
C LEU A 34 4.13 12.22 -2.79
N THR A 35 4.65 11.40 -3.68
CA THR A 35 5.23 11.89 -4.92
C THR A 35 4.21 12.02 -6.04
N ASN A 36 4.60 12.65 -7.11
CA ASN A 36 3.75 12.95 -8.27
C ASN A 36 2.97 11.72 -8.73
N GLY A 37 1.68 11.92 -8.98
CA GLY A 37 0.80 10.87 -9.49
C GLY A 37 0.21 9.94 -8.44
N THR A 38 0.53 10.13 -7.17
CA THR A 38 -0.01 9.31 -6.09
C THR A 38 -1.51 9.59 -5.89
N TYR A 39 -2.29 8.55 -5.72
CA TYR A 39 -3.73 8.60 -5.50
C TYR A 39 -4.09 7.77 -4.25
N VAL A 40 -4.67 8.43 -3.25
CA VAL A 40 -5.05 7.75 -1.99
C VAL A 40 -6.51 8.07 -1.68
N VAL A 41 -7.30 7.03 -1.43
CA VAL A 41 -8.71 7.20 -1.08
C VAL A 41 -9.09 6.31 0.12
N ASP A 42 -9.79 6.90 1.08
CA ASP A 42 -10.32 6.21 2.27
C ASP A 42 -9.27 5.32 2.95
N SER A 43 -8.06 5.84 3.11
CA SER A 43 -6.93 5.08 3.63
C SER A 43 -6.21 5.83 4.73
N THR A 44 -5.53 5.08 5.60
CA THR A 44 -4.69 5.63 6.65
C THR A 44 -3.24 5.33 6.32
N ILE A 45 -2.41 6.36 6.21
CA ILE A 45 -0.98 6.24 5.96
C ILE A 45 -0.24 6.66 7.23
N GLY A 46 0.64 5.83 7.73
CA GLY A 46 1.43 6.08 8.93
C GLY A 46 2.49 7.15 8.75
N ALA A 47 3.31 7.34 9.77
CA ALA A 47 4.38 8.33 9.77
C ALA A 47 5.60 7.83 8.97
N GLY A 48 6.30 8.77 8.33
CA GLY A 48 7.55 8.47 7.63
C GLY A 48 7.43 7.53 6.44
N ALA A 49 6.24 7.40 5.88
CA ALA A 49 6.03 6.58 4.69
C ALA A 49 6.44 7.34 3.43
N VAL A 50 6.76 6.61 2.39
CA VAL A 50 7.03 7.19 1.07
C VAL A 50 6.16 6.48 0.04
N ILE A 51 5.25 7.21 -0.56
CA ILE A 51 4.35 6.68 -1.60
C ILE A 51 4.73 7.32 -2.93
N THR A 52 5.19 6.51 -3.85
CA THR A 52 5.71 6.97 -5.13
C THR A 52 4.77 6.54 -6.26
N ASN A 53 4.11 7.50 -6.87
CA ASN A 53 3.27 7.31 -8.07
C ASN A 53 2.50 5.98 -8.04
N SER A 54 1.65 5.84 -7.04
CA SER A 54 0.92 4.59 -6.78
C SER A 54 -0.50 4.90 -6.32
N MET A 55 -1.36 3.87 -6.35
CA MET A 55 -2.75 3.99 -5.92
C MET A 55 -2.98 3.17 -4.65
N ILE A 56 -3.60 3.79 -3.65
CA ILE A 56 -3.95 3.13 -2.39
C ILE A 56 -5.44 3.38 -2.10
N GLU A 57 -6.21 2.31 -1.95
CA GLU A 57 -7.65 2.37 -1.76
C GLU A 57 -8.09 1.60 -0.52
N GLU A 58 -8.88 2.23 0.33
CA GLU A 58 -9.56 1.59 1.47
C GLU A 58 -8.66 0.62 2.24
N SER A 59 -7.46 1.09 2.59
CA SER A 59 -6.42 0.25 3.20
C SER A 59 -5.70 1.00 4.31
N SER A 60 -4.92 0.27 5.10
CA SER A 60 -4.07 0.86 6.12
C SER A 60 -2.61 0.55 5.85
N VAL A 61 -1.78 1.57 6.00
CA VAL A 61 -0.34 1.52 5.74
C VAL A 61 0.35 2.04 6.99
N ALA A 62 1.15 1.20 7.62
CA ALA A 62 1.83 1.56 8.87
C ALA A 62 3.06 2.43 8.64
N ASP A 63 3.79 2.72 9.72
CA ASP A 63 4.93 3.62 9.68
C ASP A 63 6.09 3.08 8.83
N GLY A 64 6.79 3.97 8.16
CA GLY A 64 8.01 3.66 7.42
C GLY A 64 7.81 2.78 6.19
N VAL A 65 6.58 2.58 5.74
CA VAL A 65 6.29 1.79 4.54
C VAL A 65 6.70 2.55 3.29
N THR A 66 7.22 1.84 2.30
CA THR A 66 7.47 2.40 0.97
C THR A 66 6.63 1.68 -0.06
N VAL A 67 5.96 2.44 -0.92
CA VAL A 67 5.10 1.91 -1.98
C VAL A 67 5.45 2.55 -3.31
N GLY A 68 5.58 1.73 -4.33
CA GLY A 68 5.77 2.20 -5.70
C GLY A 68 7.21 2.18 -6.19
N PRO A 69 7.42 2.75 -7.37
CA PRO A 69 6.38 3.32 -8.23
C PRO A 69 5.49 2.27 -8.88
N TYR A 70 4.33 2.70 -9.37
CA TYR A 70 3.38 1.88 -10.14
C TYR A 70 2.91 0.64 -9.38
N ALA A 71 2.56 0.82 -8.11
CA ALA A 71 1.95 -0.22 -7.30
C ALA A 71 0.48 0.11 -7.07
N HIS A 72 -0.32 -0.92 -6.81
CA HIS A 72 -1.74 -0.76 -6.52
C HIS A 72 -2.10 -1.54 -5.26
N ILE A 73 -2.41 -0.81 -4.20
CA ILE A 73 -2.92 -1.39 -2.95
C ILE A 73 -4.44 -1.29 -3.01
N ARG A 74 -5.09 -2.41 -3.24
CA ARG A 74 -6.53 -2.50 -3.40
C ARG A 74 -7.23 -2.64 -2.04
N PRO A 75 -8.56 -2.45 -2.01
CA PRO A 75 -9.31 -2.42 -0.75
C PRO A 75 -9.06 -3.59 0.20
N ASN A 76 -9.19 -3.29 1.48
CA ASN A 76 -9.09 -4.24 2.58
C ASN A 76 -7.70 -4.85 2.75
N SER A 77 -6.68 -4.06 2.47
CA SER A 77 -5.29 -4.46 2.68
C SER A 77 -4.69 -3.72 3.88
N SER A 78 -3.73 -4.37 4.54
CA SER A 78 -3.03 -3.81 5.68
C SER A 78 -1.54 -4.09 5.54
N LEU A 79 -0.73 -3.04 5.48
CA LEU A 79 0.73 -3.16 5.37
C LEU A 79 1.34 -2.81 6.72
N GLY A 80 2.07 -3.74 7.31
CA GLY A 80 2.79 -3.54 8.57
C GLY A 80 3.96 -2.57 8.44
N ALA A 81 4.55 -2.19 9.56
CA ALA A 81 5.65 -1.24 9.57
C ALA A 81 6.82 -1.71 8.70
N GLN A 82 7.47 -0.77 8.01
CA GLN A 82 8.66 -1.02 7.20
C GLN A 82 8.46 -2.00 6.03
N VAL A 83 7.22 -2.28 5.65
CA VAL A 83 6.93 -3.07 4.45
C VAL A 83 7.36 -2.30 3.21
N HIS A 84 7.91 -3.00 2.24
CA HIS A 84 8.26 -2.42 0.94
C HIS A 84 7.47 -3.10 -0.19
N ILE A 85 6.68 -2.31 -0.89
CA ILE A 85 5.93 -2.73 -2.08
C ILE A 85 6.48 -1.95 -3.27
N GLY A 86 7.13 -2.65 -4.19
CA GLY A 86 7.81 -2.00 -5.31
C GLY A 86 6.99 -1.94 -6.60
N ASN A 87 7.71 -1.93 -7.74
CA ASN A 87 7.11 -1.71 -9.05
C ASN A 87 6.19 -2.84 -9.50
N PHE A 88 5.04 -2.46 -10.04
CA PHE A 88 4.12 -3.41 -10.67
C PHE A 88 3.69 -4.51 -9.71
N VAL A 89 3.46 -4.12 -8.47
CA VAL A 89 2.94 -5.00 -7.43
C VAL A 89 1.50 -4.63 -7.14
N GLU A 90 0.65 -5.62 -7.08
CA GLU A 90 -0.75 -5.45 -6.69
C GLU A 90 -1.02 -6.23 -5.41
N VAL A 91 -1.62 -5.57 -4.42
CA VAL A 91 -2.02 -6.19 -3.15
C VAL A 91 -3.51 -6.00 -2.99
N LYS A 92 -4.23 -7.08 -2.69
CA LYS A 92 -5.69 -7.03 -2.53
C LYS A 92 -6.13 -7.86 -1.33
N GLY A 93 -6.90 -7.26 -0.44
CA GLY A 93 -7.52 -8.00 0.66
C GLY A 93 -6.55 -8.77 1.52
N SER A 94 -5.34 -8.24 1.72
CA SER A 94 -4.25 -8.97 2.35
C SER A 94 -3.70 -8.22 3.56
N SER A 95 -3.19 -8.99 4.51
CA SER A 95 -2.47 -8.48 5.68
C SER A 95 -1.01 -8.87 5.55
N ILE A 96 -0.11 -7.89 5.53
CA ILE A 96 1.32 -8.11 5.32
C ILE A 96 2.09 -7.65 6.56
N GLY A 97 2.85 -8.56 7.17
CA GLY A 97 3.60 -8.30 8.39
C GLY A 97 4.83 -7.43 8.20
N GLU A 98 5.38 -6.94 9.30
CA GLU A 98 6.52 -6.01 9.33
C GLU A 98 7.70 -6.48 8.48
N ASN A 99 8.40 -5.54 7.88
CA ASN A 99 9.64 -5.76 7.14
C ASN A 99 9.53 -6.72 5.95
N THR A 100 8.32 -7.09 5.55
CA THR A 100 8.10 -7.91 4.36
C THR A 100 8.31 -7.07 3.11
N LYS A 101 8.88 -7.67 2.09
CA LYS A 101 9.21 -6.99 0.83
C LYS A 101 8.66 -7.73 -0.37
N ALA A 102 8.02 -6.99 -1.26
CA ALA A 102 7.61 -7.45 -2.57
C ALA A 102 8.07 -6.41 -3.59
N GLY A 103 9.28 -6.59 -4.12
CA GLY A 103 9.97 -5.55 -4.89
C GLY A 103 9.47 -5.35 -6.32
N HIS A 104 9.01 -6.41 -6.99
CA HIS A 104 8.67 -6.33 -8.41
C HIS A 104 7.65 -7.37 -8.84
N LEU A 105 6.77 -6.98 -9.77
CA LEU A 105 5.97 -7.91 -10.59
C LEU A 105 5.34 -9.04 -9.76
N THR A 106 4.54 -8.66 -8.77
CA THR A 106 3.98 -9.61 -7.81
C THR A 106 2.49 -9.33 -7.63
N TYR A 107 1.70 -10.38 -7.51
CA TYR A 107 0.30 -10.27 -7.08
C TYR A 107 0.10 -10.98 -5.74
N ILE A 108 -0.36 -10.23 -4.73
CA ILE A 108 -0.67 -10.75 -3.40
C ILE A 108 -2.16 -10.54 -3.16
N GLY A 109 -2.94 -11.59 -3.32
CA GLY A 109 -4.38 -11.52 -3.19
C GLY A 109 -4.91 -12.46 -2.11
N ASN A 110 -5.72 -11.93 -1.21
CA ASN A 110 -6.38 -12.67 -0.13
C ASN A 110 -5.39 -13.47 0.71
N CYS A 111 -4.26 -12.84 1.10
CA CYS A 111 -3.19 -13.46 1.87
C CYS A 111 -3.11 -12.94 3.28
N GLU A 112 -2.68 -13.82 4.18
CA GLU A 112 -2.07 -13.42 5.45
C GLU A 112 -0.58 -13.72 5.34
N VAL A 113 0.24 -12.67 5.36
CA VAL A 113 1.68 -12.77 5.20
C VAL A 113 2.35 -12.36 6.50
N GLY A 114 3.28 -13.17 6.97
CA GLY A 114 4.03 -12.89 8.19
C GLY A 114 5.06 -11.78 8.02
N SER A 115 5.94 -11.67 9.00
CA SER A 115 6.99 -10.66 9.02
C SER A 115 8.26 -11.18 8.33
N ASN A 116 9.06 -10.25 7.80
CA ASN A 116 10.37 -10.55 7.21
C ASN A 116 10.33 -11.51 6.01
N VAL A 117 9.19 -11.56 5.31
CA VAL A 117 9.04 -12.36 4.10
C VAL A 117 9.57 -11.57 2.91
N ASN A 118 10.20 -12.25 1.96
CA ASN A 118 10.66 -11.63 0.73
C ASN A 118 10.06 -12.36 -0.47
N PHE A 119 9.23 -11.65 -1.24
CA PHE A 119 8.62 -12.20 -2.44
C PHE A 119 9.56 -12.02 -3.63
N GLY A 120 9.86 -13.10 -4.32
CA GLY A 120 10.61 -13.03 -5.57
C GLY A 120 9.76 -12.45 -6.69
N ALA A 121 10.41 -11.87 -7.68
CA ALA A 121 9.73 -11.30 -8.84
C ALA A 121 8.93 -12.37 -9.58
N GLY A 122 7.74 -12.00 -10.03
CA GLY A 122 6.85 -12.92 -10.73
C GLY A 122 6.00 -13.80 -9.82
N THR A 123 6.03 -13.56 -8.51
CA THR A 123 5.19 -14.30 -7.57
C THR A 123 3.72 -13.94 -7.76
N ILE A 124 2.87 -14.93 -7.89
CA ILE A 124 1.42 -14.76 -8.01
C ILE A 124 0.75 -15.70 -7.03
N THR A 125 -0.01 -15.15 -6.07
CA THR A 125 -0.81 -15.99 -5.18
C THR A 125 -2.04 -16.47 -5.92
N VAL A 126 -2.30 -17.77 -5.87
CA VAL A 126 -3.46 -18.38 -6.54
C VAL A 126 -4.62 -18.35 -5.56
N ASN A 127 -5.43 -17.30 -5.62
CA ASN A 127 -6.51 -17.07 -4.67
C ASN A 127 -7.91 -17.32 -5.24
N TYR A 128 -8.00 -17.74 -6.50
CA TYR A 128 -9.27 -17.91 -7.17
C TYR A 128 -9.22 -19.07 -8.18
N ASP A 129 -10.17 -19.99 -8.11
CA ASP A 129 -10.22 -21.17 -8.97
C ASP A 129 -11.21 -21.05 -10.13
N GLY A 130 -11.75 -19.84 -10.36
CA GLY A 130 -12.80 -19.60 -11.33
C GLY A 130 -14.20 -19.65 -10.72
N LYS A 131 -14.33 -20.05 -9.46
CA LYS A 131 -15.59 -20.23 -8.77
C LYS A 131 -15.55 -19.75 -7.32
N ASN A 132 -14.51 -20.10 -6.56
CA ASN A 132 -14.34 -19.74 -5.16
C ASN A 132 -13.04 -18.97 -4.96
N LYS A 133 -13.03 -18.12 -3.93
CA LYS A 133 -11.82 -17.42 -3.47
C LYS A 133 -11.26 -18.12 -2.25
N TYR A 134 -9.96 -18.27 -2.23
CA TYR A 134 -9.24 -18.92 -1.14
C TYR A 134 -8.19 -18.00 -0.53
N LYS A 135 -7.98 -18.16 0.77
CA LYS A 135 -6.97 -17.44 1.51
C LYS A 135 -5.66 -18.19 1.48
N THR A 136 -4.58 -17.46 1.24
CA THR A 136 -3.22 -17.99 1.31
C THR A 136 -2.57 -17.50 2.60
N VAL A 137 -1.91 -18.39 3.33
CA VAL A 137 -1.18 -18.03 4.55
C VAL A 137 0.30 -18.30 4.33
N ILE A 138 1.11 -17.28 4.56
CA ILE A 138 2.57 -17.36 4.42
C ILE A 138 3.18 -16.95 5.76
N GLY A 139 3.91 -17.86 6.39
CA GLY A 139 4.59 -17.58 7.66
C GLY A 139 5.85 -16.74 7.49
N ASP A 140 6.40 -16.35 8.60
CA ASP A 140 7.61 -15.50 8.68
C ASP A 140 8.81 -16.12 7.99
#